data_2d4a0faffe37fd35724b8ce911206a06
#
_entry.id   2d4a0faffe37fd35724b8ce911206a06
#
_cell.length_a   1.000
_cell.length_b   1.000
_cell.length_c   1.000
_cell.angle_alpha   90.00
_cell.angle_beta   90.00
_cell.angle_gamma   90.00
#
_symmetry.space_group_name_H-M   'P 1'
#
loop_
_entity.id
_entity.type
_entity.pdbx_description
1 polymer ?
#
loop_
_entity_poly.entity_id
_entity_poly.type
_entity_poly.pdbx_seq_one_letter_code
_entity_poly.pdbx_strand_id
1 'polypeptide(L)'
;MVAGSGQSAEFSGRVELDIRDSEPDWGPYAAPTAPPNAPNILYLVWDDTGIATWDCFGGLVEMPAMSRIAERGVRLSQFHTTALCSPTRAALLTGRNATTVGMATIEEFTEGFPNANGRIPFDTALLSEALAEHGYNTYCVGKWHLTPLEESNMASTKRHWPTSRGFERFYGFLGGETDQWYPDLVYDNHPVSPPATPEDGYHLSKDLADKTIEFIRDAKVIAPEKPWFSYVCPGAGHAPHHVFKEWADRYAGRFDMGYERYREVVLERQKAMGIVPSDTELSPVNPYLDVTGPRGEPWPLQDTVRPWDSLNDEEKKLFARMAEVFAGFLSYTDAQIGRILDYLEESGQLDDTIIVVISDNGASGEGGPNGSVNEGKFFNGYIDTVEESMKLFDQLGGPQTYNHYPIGWAMAFNTPYKLYKRYASHEGGIADTAIISWPNGIAAHGEIRDNYVNVCDITPTVYDLLGMSPPETVKGIAQKPLDGVSFKAALDDPNADTGKTTQFYTMLGTRGIWHEAGSPTPCTRPPRPAGRTSTPTAGSCSTSRPTAANATT
;
A
#
# COMPACT_ATOMS: atom_id res chain seq x y z
N MET A 1 21.08 28.67 -4.68
CA MET A 1 20.65 28.43 -6.08
C MET A 1 21.43 27.22 -6.55
N VAL A 2 20.86 26.01 -6.39
CA VAL A 2 21.41 24.76 -6.91
C VAL A 2 20.91 24.69 -8.34
N ALA A 3 21.82 24.54 -9.29
CA ALA A 3 21.49 24.41 -10.70
C ALA A 3 20.60 23.18 -10.89
N GLY A 4 19.41 23.40 -11.39
CA GLY A 4 18.45 22.33 -11.70
C GLY A 4 18.85 21.57 -12.95
N SER A 5 18.68 20.29 -12.86
CA SER A 5 18.20 19.35 -13.88
C SER A 5 18.90 19.26 -15.22
N GLY A 6 19.42 18.10 -15.52
CA GLY A 6 19.16 17.30 -16.72
C GLY A 6 19.23 17.89 -18.12
N GLN A 7 19.80 19.08 -18.32
CA GLN A 7 20.34 19.46 -19.61
C GLN A 7 21.72 18.84 -19.73
N SER A 8 21.89 17.89 -20.64
CA SER A 8 23.24 17.46 -21.02
C SER A 8 24.07 18.72 -21.30
N ALA A 9 25.17 18.90 -20.54
CA ALA A 9 26.09 19.98 -20.80
C ALA A 9 26.41 19.98 -22.30
N GLU A 10 26.40 21.15 -22.95
CA GLU A 10 26.83 21.22 -24.34
C GLU A 10 28.30 20.81 -24.42
N PHE A 11 28.64 20.08 -25.48
CA PHE A 11 30.03 19.69 -25.71
C PHE A 11 30.91 20.94 -25.80
N SER A 12 31.82 21.06 -24.85
CA SER A 12 32.78 22.20 -24.73
C SER A 12 34.18 21.84 -25.22
N GLY A 13 34.40 20.61 -25.66
CA GLY A 13 35.65 20.15 -26.21
C GLY A 13 35.95 20.75 -27.60
N ARG A 14 37.08 20.37 -28.17
CA ARG A 14 37.49 20.79 -29.49
C ARG A 14 37.66 19.57 -30.41
N VAL A 15 37.03 19.61 -31.57
CA VAL A 15 37.14 18.57 -32.59
C VAL A 15 37.98 19.10 -33.73
N GLU A 16 39.13 18.47 -33.96
CA GLU A 16 40.09 18.81 -35.03
C GLU A 16 40.19 17.64 -36.03
N LEU A 17 40.83 17.90 -37.18
CA LEU A 17 41.00 16.88 -38.22
C LEU A 17 41.85 15.73 -37.72
N ASP A 18 42.88 16.01 -36.90
CA ASP A 18 43.70 14.98 -36.24
C ASP A 18 43.22 14.81 -34.79
N ILE A 19 42.94 13.60 -34.37
CA ILE A 19 42.50 13.27 -33.01
C ILE A 19 43.49 13.75 -31.95
N ARG A 20 44.80 13.83 -32.28
CA ARG A 20 45.83 14.28 -31.35
C ARG A 20 45.75 15.78 -31.03
N ASP A 21 45.13 16.56 -31.93
CA ASP A 21 44.93 18.00 -31.76
C ASP A 21 43.51 18.33 -31.18
N SER A 22 42.67 17.28 -31.00
CA SER A 22 41.34 17.37 -30.41
C SER A 22 41.38 17.34 -28.89
N GLU A 23 40.43 17.99 -28.26
CA GLU A 23 40.25 18.00 -26.80
C GLU A 23 38.91 17.36 -26.45
N PRO A 24 38.88 16.20 -25.73
CA PRO A 24 37.65 15.55 -25.36
C PRO A 24 36.94 16.30 -24.22
N ASP A 25 35.62 16.20 -24.22
CA ASP A 25 34.76 16.64 -23.11
C ASP A 25 33.80 15.54 -22.74
N TRP A 26 33.93 15.03 -21.53
CA TRP A 26 33.06 13.98 -20.98
C TRP A 26 31.80 14.51 -20.32
N GLY A 27 31.70 15.85 -20.07
CA GLY A 27 30.57 16.46 -19.38
C GLY A 27 29.19 16.07 -19.92
N PRO A 28 28.96 16.15 -21.25
CA PRO A 28 27.69 15.78 -21.86
C PRO A 28 27.31 14.30 -21.74
N TYR A 29 28.28 13.45 -21.46
CA TYR A 29 28.15 11.98 -21.43
C TYR A 29 28.26 11.40 -20.01
N ALA A 30 28.47 12.27 -19.01
CA ALA A 30 28.54 11.85 -17.62
C ALA A 30 27.15 11.34 -17.15
N ALA A 31 27.16 10.25 -16.41
CA ALA A 31 25.93 9.79 -15.74
C ALA A 31 25.43 10.81 -14.72
N PRO A 32 24.12 10.98 -14.53
CA PRO A 32 23.58 11.81 -13.47
C PRO A 32 24.15 11.42 -12.11
N THR A 33 24.45 12.42 -11.27
CA THR A 33 24.92 12.19 -9.90
C THR A 33 23.99 12.88 -8.92
N ALA A 34 23.64 12.17 -7.84
CA ALA A 34 22.86 12.75 -6.76
C ALA A 34 23.66 13.83 -6.02
N PRO A 35 22.99 14.79 -5.36
CA PRO A 35 23.66 15.73 -4.48
C PRO A 35 24.50 15.00 -3.41
N PRO A 36 25.62 15.58 -2.96
CA PRO A 36 26.37 15.02 -1.85
C PRO A 36 25.47 14.84 -0.62
N ASN A 37 25.60 13.70 0.04
CA ASN A 37 24.80 13.31 1.23
C ASN A 37 23.28 13.22 0.97
N ALA A 38 22.87 12.97 -0.27
CA ALA A 38 21.47 12.67 -0.55
C ALA A 38 21.05 11.37 0.19
N PRO A 39 19.95 11.38 0.98
CA PRO A 39 19.54 10.23 1.76
C PRO A 39 19.06 9.10 0.86
N ASN A 40 19.15 7.87 1.36
CA ASN A 40 18.46 6.73 0.75
C ASN A 40 16.95 6.84 0.97
N ILE A 41 16.16 6.08 0.20
CA ILE A 41 14.71 6.06 0.31
C ILE A 41 14.21 4.62 0.32
N LEU A 42 13.46 4.24 1.34
CA LEU A 42 12.81 2.95 1.46
C LEU A 42 11.29 3.12 1.57
N TYR A 43 10.56 2.64 0.58
CA TYR A 43 9.11 2.50 0.68
C TYR A 43 8.77 1.06 1.08
N LEU A 44 7.98 0.90 2.13
CA LEU A 44 7.41 -0.37 2.59
C LEU A 44 5.89 -0.28 2.42
N VAL A 45 5.35 -0.99 1.43
CA VAL A 45 3.92 -0.93 1.11
C VAL A 45 3.28 -2.27 1.46
N TRP A 46 2.56 -2.29 2.57
CA TRP A 46 1.74 -3.41 3.00
C TRP A 46 0.45 -3.48 2.18
N ASP A 47 -0.17 -4.65 2.14
CA ASP A 47 -1.33 -4.95 1.33
C ASP A 47 -2.50 -5.35 2.23
N ASP A 48 -3.68 -4.76 2.04
CA ASP A 48 -4.92 -5.13 2.73
C ASP A 48 -4.85 -5.10 4.28
N THR A 49 -4.03 -4.24 4.87
CA THR A 49 -3.91 -4.14 6.33
C THR A 49 -4.61 -2.90 6.89
N GLY A 50 -5.75 -3.07 7.52
CA GLY A 50 -6.49 -1.96 8.13
C GLY A 50 -5.78 -1.34 9.34
N ILE A 51 -6.14 -0.11 9.67
CA ILE A 51 -5.51 0.70 10.73
C ILE A 51 -5.51 0.05 12.12
N ALA A 52 -6.44 -0.85 12.39
CA ALA A 52 -6.59 -1.55 13.66
C ALA A 52 -5.83 -2.89 13.73
N THR A 53 -4.97 -3.18 12.74
CA THR A 53 -4.23 -4.43 12.68
C THR A 53 -2.92 -4.35 13.47
N TRP A 54 -2.11 -3.32 13.24
CA TRP A 54 -0.75 -3.19 13.77
C TRP A 54 -0.73 -2.71 15.21
N ASP A 55 0.12 -3.30 16.04
CA ASP A 55 0.26 -2.95 17.45
C ASP A 55 0.64 -1.48 17.68
N CYS A 56 1.48 -0.90 16.83
CA CYS A 56 1.86 0.52 16.90
C CYS A 56 0.71 1.49 16.51
N PHE A 57 -0.42 1.00 15.99
CA PHE A 57 -1.67 1.73 15.81
C PHE A 57 -2.81 1.22 16.71
N GLY A 58 -2.48 0.45 17.76
CA GLY A 58 -3.43 -0.05 18.75
C GLY A 58 -3.96 -1.45 18.48
N GLY A 59 -3.67 -2.05 17.33
CA GLY A 59 -4.03 -3.43 16.98
C GLY A 59 -3.39 -4.48 17.88
N LEU A 60 -3.72 -5.75 17.65
CA LEU A 60 -3.24 -6.88 18.45
C LEU A 60 -2.27 -7.80 17.70
N VAL A 61 -1.91 -7.47 16.47
CA VAL A 61 -0.86 -8.16 15.71
C VAL A 61 0.49 -7.55 16.05
N GLU A 62 1.41 -8.37 16.53
CA GLU A 62 2.74 -7.95 16.96
C GLU A 62 3.63 -7.71 15.72
N MET A 63 4.06 -6.46 15.55
CA MET A 63 4.87 -6.01 14.42
C MET A 63 6.06 -5.16 14.91
N PRO A 64 7.06 -5.78 15.55
CA PRO A 64 8.17 -5.07 16.17
C PRO A 64 9.02 -4.25 15.20
N ALA A 65 9.14 -4.65 13.91
CA ALA A 65 9.86 -3.85 12.92
C ALA A 65 9.09 -2.56 12.59
N MET A 66 7.75 -2.62 12.46
CA MET A 66 6.93 -1.43 12.27
C MET A 66 6.97 -0.52 13.50
N SER A 67 6.90 -1.09 14.70
CA SER A 67 7.03 -0.34 15.96
C SER A 67 8.39 0.36 16.07
N ARG A 68 9.49 -0.30 15.68
CA ARG A 68 10.84 0.31 15.61
C ARG A 68 10.91 1.51 14.67
N ILE A 69 10.26 1.43 13.49
CA ILE A 69 10.20 2.57 12.56
C ILE A 69 9.34 3.70 13.16
N ALA A 70 8.20 3.36 13.79
CA ALA A 70 7.30 4.34 14.41
C ALA A 70 7.96 5.11 15.55
N GLU A 71 8.79 4.45 16.37
CA GLU A 71 9.56 5.07 17.44
C GLU A 71 10.63 6.06 16.94
N ARG A 72 11.09 5.88 15.71
CA ARG A 72 12.13 6.69 15.06
C ARG A 72 11.59 7.75 14.09
N GLY A 73 10.27 7.88 14.00
CA GLY A 73 9.59 8.77 13.06
C GLY A 73 8.24 9.24 13.57
N VAL A 74 7.35 9.55 12.65
CA VAL A 74 6.00 10.00 12.94
C VAL A 74 4.96 9.05 12.36
N ARG A 75 3.89 8.79 13.12
CA ARG A 75 2.68 8.09 12.67
C ARG A 75 1.65 9.10 12.22
N LEU A 76 1.02 8.88 11.07
CA LEU A 76 -0.05 9.73 10.55
C LEU A 76 -1.39 9.10 10.90
N SER A 77 -2.17 9.72 11.79
CA SER A 77 -3.47 9.19 12.24
C SER A 77 -4.62 9.56 11.31
N GLN A 78 -4.39 10.48 10.36
CA GLN A 78 -5.35 10.92 9.34
C GLN A 78 -4.77 10.71 7.93
N PHE A 79 -4.09 9.58 7.73
CA PHE A 79 -3.58 9.18 6.42
C PHE A 79 -4.67 8.45 5.63
N HIS A 80 -4.81 8.82 4.35
CA HIS A 80 -5.83 8.26 3.47
C HIS A 80 -5.25 7.77 2.16
N THR A 81 -5.72 6.60 1.75
CA THR A 81 -5.37 5.94 0.48
C THR A 81 -6.53 6.00 -0.51
N THR A 82 -6.50 5.19 -1.54
CA THR A 82 -7.70 4.81 -2.27
C THR A 82 -8.25 3.50 -1.66
N ALA A 83 -9.43 3.07 -2.08
CA ALA A 83 -10.02 1.86 -1.50
C ALA A 83 -9.56 0.55 -2.15
N LEU A 84 -8.50 0.59 -3.00
CA LEU A 84 -7.90 -0.57 -3.68
C LEU A 84 -6.42 -0.33 -4.00
N CYS A 85 -5.67 -1.44 -4.14
CA CYS A 85 -4.22 -1.48 -4.23
C CYS A 85 -3.62 -0.75 -5.46
N SER A 86 -3.94 -1.12 -6.72
CA SER A 86 -3.35 -0.46 -7.90
C SER A 86 -3.56 1.06 -7.91
N PRO A 87 -4.77 1.58 -7.64
CA PRO A 87 -4.99 3.02 -7.56
C PRO A 87 -4.12 3.73 -6.52
N THR A 88 -3.96 3.14 -5.32
CA THR A 88 -3.09 3.68 -4.27
C THR A 88 -1.62 3.67 -4.69
N ARG A 89 -1.14 2.55 -5.25
CA ARG A 89 0.24 2.40 -5.71
C ARG A 89 0.57 3.40 -6.84
N ALA A 90 -0.37 3.60 -7.77
CA ALA A 90 -0.26 4.61 -8.81
C ALA A 90 -0.20 6.03 -8.23
N ALA A 91 -1.08 6.37 -7.29
CA ALA A 91 -1.10 7.69 -6.65
C ALA A 91 0.17 7.93 -5.81
N LEU A 92 0.64 6.93 -5.05
CA LEU A 92 1.88 6.98 -4.28
C LEU A 92 3.08 7.31 -5.15
N LEU A 93 3.26 6.56 -6.25
CA LEU A 93 4.45 6.68 -7.09
C LEU A 93 4.43 7.89 -8.01
N THR A 94 3.25 8.41 -8.37
CA THR A 94 3.15 9.55 -9.29
C THR A 94 2.93 10.90 -8.61
N GLY A 95 2.51 10.93 -7.34
CA GLY A 95 2.08 12.14 -6.65
C GLY A 95 0.81 12.76 -7.26
N ARG A 96 -0.03 11.94 -7.91
CA ARG A 96 -1.26 12.34 -8.59
C ARG A 96 -2.42 11.45 -8.18
N ASN A 97 -3.64 11.97 -8.30
CA ASN A 97 -4.82 11.14 -8.09
C ASN A 97 -4.84 9.96 -9.07
N ALA A 98 -5.22 8.80 -8.61
CA ALA A 98 -5.28 7.59 -9.43
C ALA A 98 -6.12 7.79 -10.71
N THR A 99 -7.21 8.56 -10.61
CA THR A 99 -8.05 8.95 -11.76
C THR A 99 -7.35 9.85 -12.78
N THR A 100 -6.39 10.66 -12.36
CA THR A 100 -5.57 11.51 -13.25
C THR A 100 -4.62 10.67 -14.09
N VAL A 101 -4.18 9.54 -13.55
CA VAL A 101 -3.16 8.67 -14.17
C VAL A 101 -3.72 7.41 -14.82
N GLY A 102 -5.05 7.35 -15.06
CA GLY A 102 -5.67 6.22 -15.77
C GLY A 102 -5.96 4.99 -14.89
N MET A 103 -5.76 5.09 -13.57
CA MET A 103 -5.85 3.99 -12.61
C MET A 103 -7.01 4.19 -11.61
N ALA A 104 -8.23 4.47 -12.12
CA ALA A 104 -9.41 4.64 -11.25
C ALA A 104 -9.91 3.32 -10.61
N THR A 105 -9.38 2.18 -11.01
CA THR A 105 -9.67 0.84 -10.48
C THR A 105 -8.43 -0.04 -10.61
N ILE A 106 -8.50 -1.28 -10.11
CA ILE A 106 -7.42 -2.27 -10.27
C ILE A 106 -7.34 -2.78 -11.72
N GLU A 107 -6.21 -3.40 -12.07
CA GLU A 107 -5.94 -3.87 -13.43
C GLU A 107 -6.97 -4.89 -13.93
N GLU A 108 -7.53 -5.71 -13.03
CA GLU A 108 -8.52 -6.76 -13.33
C GLU A 108 -9.90 -6.18 -13.68
N PHE A 109 -10.19 -4.94 -13.28
CA PHE A 109 -11.47 -4.26 -13.51
C PHE A 109 -11.36 -3.02 -14.39
N THR A 110 -10.28 -2.93 -15.18
CA THR A 110 -10.09 -1.80 -16.09
C THR A 110 -11.21 -1.69 -17.11
N GLU A 111 -11.55 -0.45 -17.42
CA GLU A 111 -12.57 -0.09 -18.39
C GLU A 111 -11.94 0.81 -19.47
N GLY A 112 -12.51 0.86 -20.65
CA GLY A 112 -12.00 1.64 -21.79
C GLY A 112 -12.15 3.16 -21.66
N PHE A 113 -12.14 3.72 -20.45
CA PHE A 113 -12.22 5.16 -20.22
C PHE A 113 -10.84 5.76 -19.92
N PRO A 114 -10.60 7.03 -20.27
CA PRO A 114 -9.28 7.67 -20.07
C PRO A 114 -8.75 7.62 -18.64
N ASN A 115 -9.62 7.63 -17.64
CA ASN A 115 -9.27 7.60 -16.22
C ASN A 115 -9.26 6.20 -15.58
N ALA A 116 -9.62 5.14 -16.35
CA ALA A 116 -9.80 3.77 -15.83
C ALA A 116 -9.29 2.69 -16.80
N ASN A 117 -8.28 3.01 -17.62
CA ASN A 117 -7.75 2.08 -18.63
C ASN A 117 -6.55 1.24 -18.16
N GLY A 118 -6.09 1.43 -16.93
CA GLY A 118 -4.98 0.67 -16.35
C GLY A 118 -3.59 1.00 -16.93
N ARG A 119 -3.45 2.13 -17.62
CA ARG A 119 -2.18 2.53 -18.25
C ARG A 119 -1.73 3.88 -17.72
N ILE A 120 -0.75 3.87 -16.85
CA ILE A 120 -0.16 5.11 -16.33
C ILE A 120 0.60 5.80 -17.46
N PRO A 121 0.19 7.01 -17.90
CA PRO A 121 0.83 7.71 -19.01
C PRO A 121 2.26 8.12 -18.69
N PHE A 122 3.11 8.27 -19.69
CA PHE A 122 4.51 8.70 -19.50
C PHE A 122 4.64 10.20 -19.21
N ASP A 123 3.60 10.99 -19.43
CA ASP A 123 3.51 12.39 -18.98
C ASP A 123 3.12 12.54 -17.50
N THR A 124 3.09 11.41 -16.77
CA THR A 124 2.89 11.30 -15.33
C THR A 124 3.94 10.35 -14.75
N ALA A 125 5.19 10.81 -14.79
CA ALA A 125 6.33 10.01 -14.37
C ALA A 125 6.18 9.52 -12.93
N LEU A 126 6.71 8.33 -12.68
CA LEU A 126 6.86 7.76 -11.35
C LEU A 126 8.05 8.39 -10.62
N LEU A 127 8.03 8.36 -9.30
CA LEU A 127 9.16 8.79 -8.47
C LEU A 127 10.47 8.08 -8.86
N SER A 128 10.40 6.78 -9.20
CA SER A 128 11.53 6.00 -9.68
C SER A 128 12.17 6.58 -10.95
N GLU A 129 11.35 7.04 -11.91
CA GLU A 129 11.83 7.65 -13.14
C GLU A 129 12.55 8.97 -12.86
N ALA A 130 11.99 9.81 -11.98
CA ALA A 130 12.59 11.08 -11.57
C ALA A 130 13.90 10.86 -10.79
N LEU A 131 13.92 9.94 -9.83
CA LEU A 131 15.11 9.67 -9.01
C LEU A 131 16.25 9.06 -9.82
N ALA A 132 15.95 8.20 -10.80
CA ALA A 132 16.97 7.65 -11.70
C ALA A 132 17.67 8.76 -12.50
N GLU A 133 16.94 9.77 -13.00
CA GLU A 133 17.52 10.95 -13.65
C GLU A 133 18.28 11.88 -12.68
N HIS A 134 18.08 11.71 -11.37
CA HIS A 134 18.80 12.44 -10.32
C HIS A 134 19.92 11.60 -9.68
N GLY A 135 20.35 10.52 -10.31
CA GLY A 135 21.53 9.76 -9.92
C GLY A 135 21.30 8.74 -8.81
N TYR A 136 20.07 8.37 -8.49
CA TYR A 136 19.77 7.27 -7.57
C TYR A 136 19.86 5.92 -8.27
N ASN A 137 20.25 4.89 -7.54
CA ASN A 137 19.88 3.52 -7.89
C ASN A 137 18.41 3.28 -7.52
N THR A 138 17.68 2.49 -8.30
CA THR A 138 16.24 2.30 -8.12
C THR A 138 15.85 0.83 -8.20
N TYR A 139 15.18 0.34 -7.15
CA TYR A 139 14.82 -1.07 -7.02
C TYR A 139 13.34 -1.24 -6.72
N CYS A 140 12.68 -2.19 -7.39
CA CYS A 140 11.33 -2.64 -7.08
C CYS A 140 11.40 -4.09 -6.61
N VAL A 141 10.88 -4.39 -5.41
CA VAL A 141 10.91 -5.74 -4.83
C VAL A 141 9.51 -6.10 -4.32
N GLY A 142 8.94 -7.19 -4.86
CA GLY A 142 7.61 -7.69 -4.48
C GLY A 142 6.50 -7.30 -5.45
N LYS A 143 5.32 -6.97 -4.92
CA LYS A 143 4.10 -6.67 -5.69
C LYS A 143 4.24 -5.38 -6.50
N TRP A 144 3.97 -5.49 -7.81
CA TRP A 144 3.91 -4.32 -8.69
C TRP A 144 2.49 -3.82 -8.91
N HIS A 145 1.62 -4.63 -9.48
CA HIS A 145 0.19 -4.40 -9.74
C HIS A 145 -0.14 -3.10 -10.51
N LEU A 146 0.74 -2.70 -11.44
CA LEU A 146 0.59 -1.51 -12.30
C LEU A 146 0.92 -1.83 -13.77
N THR A 147 0.91 -3.11 -14.15
CA THR A 147 1.05 -3.57 -15.54
C THR A 147 -0.31 -3.96 -16.09
N PRO A 148 -0.78 -3.37 -17.21
CA PRO A 148 -2.00 -3.82 -17.87
C PRO A 148 -2.01 -5.34 -18.08
N LEU A 149 -3.14 -6.01 -17.82
CA LEU A 149 -3.24 -7.48 -17.88
C LEU A 149 -2.73 -8.06 -19.21
N GLU A 150 -3.04 -7.43 -20.33
CA GLU A 150 -2.56 -7.87 -21.65
C GLU A 150 -1.05 -7.68 -21.85
N GLU A 151 -0.38 -6.89 -20.99
CA GLU A 151 1.07 -6.73 -21.00
C GLU A 151 1.78 -7.65 -19.98
N SER A 152 1.05 -8.36 -19.15
CA SER A 152 1.59 -9.24 -18.10
C SER A 152 2.04 -10.61 -18.62
N ASN A 153 2.62 -10.66 -19.81
CA ASN A 153 3.11 -11.88 -20.44
C ASN A 153 4.40 -11.65 -21.26
N MET A 154 5.09 -12.74 -21.60
CA MET A 154 6.39 -12.66 -22.29
C MET A 154 6.32 -12.19 -23.75
N ALA A 155 5.19 -12.30 -24.40
CA ALA A 155 5.00 -11.87 -25.80
C ALA A 155 4.65 -10.38 -25.93
N SER A 156 4.23 -9.74 -24.85
CA SER A 156 3.82 -8.35 -24.84
C SER A 156 4.98 -7.37 -24.79
N THR A 157 4.69 -6.09 -25.04
CA THR A 157 5.59 -4.99 -24.67
C THR A 157 5.82 -4.95 -23.15
N LYS A 158 7.00 -4.51 -22.74
CA LYS A 158 7.36 -4.34 -21.31
C LYS A 158 7.24 -2.88 -20.84
N ARG A 159 6.50 -2.02 -21.59
CA ARG A 159 6.48 -0.58 -21.35
C ARG A 159 6.00 -0.16 -19.95
N HIS A 160 5.07 -0.93 -19.37
CA HIS A 160 4.52 -0.66 -18.04
C HIS A 160 5.09 -1.60 -16.95
N TRP A 161 6.09 -2.40 -17.29
CA TRP A 161 6.82 -3.20 -16.32
C TRP A 161 7.75 -2.32 -15.47
N PRO A 162 8.10 -2.71 -14.24
CA PRO A 162 8.91 -1.90 -13.35
C PRO A 162 10.19 -1.35 -13.99
N THR A 163 10.93 -2.19 -14.72
CA THR A 163 12.20 -1.79 -15.36
C THR A 163 12.04 -0.73 -16.46
N SER A 164 10.88 -0.62 -17.09
CA SER A 164 10.58 0.45 -18.04
C SER A 164 10.03 1.71 -17.39
N ARG A 165 9.64 1.62 -16.12
CA ARG A 165 9.10 2.72 -15.31
C ARG A 165 10.11 3.19 -14.25
N GLY A 166 11.39 3.21 -14.62
CA GLY A 166 12.45 3.84 -13.86
C GLY A 166 13.08 3.00 -12.76
N PHE A 167 12.76 1.72 -12.62
CA PHE A 167 13.47 0.82 -11.73
C PHE A 167 14.60 0.09 -12.49
N GLU A 168 15.83 0.19 -12.01
CA GLU A 168 16.99 -0.49 -12.61
C GLU A 168 16.95 -2.01 -12.37
N ARG A 169 16.32 -2.43 -11.26
CA ARG A 169 16.15 -3.85 -10.91
C ARG A 169 14.71 -4.10 -10.45
N PHE A 170 14.23 -5.28 -10.76
CA PHE A 170 12.94 -5.78 -10.30
C PHE A 170 13.06 -7.24 -9.85
N TYR A 171 12.49 -7.57 -8.69
CA TYR A 171 12.30 -8.93 -8.25
C TYR A 171 10.97 -9.06 -7.52
N GLY A 172 10.02 -9.81 -8.08
CA GLY A 172 8.69 -9.91 -7.49
C GLY A 172 7.65 -10.44 -8.46
N PHE A 173 6.43 -9.95 -8.35
CA PHE A 173 5.30 -10.39 -9.17
C PHE A 173 4.53 -9.20 -9.74
N LEU A 174 3.91 -9.42 -10.93
CA LEU A 174 3.24 -8.34 -11.68
C LEU A 174 1.78 -8.17 -11.29
N GLY A 175 1.11 -9.24 -10.85
CA GLY A 175 -0.31 -9.27 -10.53
C GLY A 175 -0.68 -8.63 -9.19
N GLY A 176 -1.98 -8.68 -8.87
CA GLY A 176 -2.53 -8.17 -7.62
C GLY A 176 -2.24 -9.04 -6.41
N GLU A 177 -2.02 -10.34 -6.64
CA GLU A 177 -1.72 -11.34 -5.63
C GLU A 177 -0.81 -12.43 -6.19
N THR A 178 -0.23 -13.23 -5.33
CA THR A 178 0.50 -14.44 -5.70
C THR A 178 0.56 -15.40 -4.52
N ASP A 179 0.71 -16.69 -4.80
CA ASP A 179 0.98 -17.70 -3.80
C ASP A 179 2.32 -17.43 -3.08
N GLN A 180 2.34 -17.52 -1.74
CA GLN A 180 3.56 -17.21 -0.97
C GLN A 180 4.55 -18.38 -0.95
N TRP A 181 4.08 -19.59 -1.27
CA TRP A 181 4.87 -20.83 -1.34
C TRP A 181 5.37 -21.12 -2.75
N TYR A 182 4.55 -20.79 -3.77
CA TYR A 182 4.80 -21.01 -5.20
C TYR A 182 4.48 -19.75 -6.00
N PRO A 183 5.18 -18.62 -5.76
CA PRO A 183 4.85 -17.36 -6.41
C PRO A 183 5.19 -17.32 -7.89
N ASP A 184 4.43 -16.51 -8.63
CA ASP A 184 4.72 -16.15 -10.03
C ASP A 184 5.82 -15.09 -10.09
N LEU A 185 7.08 -15.51 -9.93
CA LEU A 185 8.22 -14.60 -9.84
C LEU A 185 8.72 -14.12 -11.20
N VAL A 186 9.10 -12.85 -11.21
CA VAL A 186 9.80 -12.19 -12.31
C VAL A 186 11.08 -11.57 -11.75
N TYR A 187 12.21 -11.77 -12.45
CA TYR A 187 13.47 -11.11 -12.19
C TYR A 187 13.82 -10.20 -13.36
N ASP A 188 13.86 -8.89 -13.11
CA ASP A 188 13.92 -7.84 -14.13
C ASP A 188 12.76 -7.99 -15.16
N ASN A 189 12.99 -8.67 -16.28
CA ASN A 189 12.00 -8.89 -17.33
C ASN A 189 11.78 -10.38 -17.68
N HIS A 190 12.19 -11.30 -16.82
CA HIS A 190 12.12 -12.74 -17.09
C HIS A 190 11.42 -13.48 -15.94
N PRO A 191 10.47 -14.37 -16.23
CA PRO A 191 9.95 -15.30 -15.23
C PRO A 191 11.08 -16.18 -14.66
N VAL A 192 11.06 -16.38 -13.36
CA VAL A 192 12.03 -17.25 -12.66
C VAL A 192 11.29 -18.15 -11.68
N SER A 193 11.89 -19.28 -11.37
CA SER A 193 11.39 -20.15 -10.31
C SER A 193 11.87 -19.66 -8.94
N PRO A 194 11.11 -19.92 -7.87
CA PRO A 194 11.60 -19.72 -6.50
C PRO A 194 12.94 -20.43 -6.28
N PRO A 195 13.84 -19.87 -5.46
CA PRO A 195 15.19 -20.45 -5.23
C PRO A 195 15.17 -21.73 -4.39
N ALA A 196 14.05 -22.07 -3.74
CA ALA A 196 13.87 -23.25 -2.91
C ALA A 196 12.41 -23.70 -2.95
N THR A 197 12.09 -24.85 -2.34
CA THR A 197 10.71 -25.35 -2.18
C THR A 197 10.19 -25.02 -0.78
N PRO A 198 8.86 -25.08 -0.55
CA PRO A 198 8.30 -24.94 0.80
C PRO A 198 8.87 -25.95 1.79
N GLU A 199 9.14 -27.18 1.35
CA GLU A 199 9.77 -28.24 2.16
C GLU A 199 11.19 -27.88 2.58
N ASP A 200 11.89 -27.06 1.78
CA ASP A 200 13.22 -26.53 2.08
C ASP A 200 13.15 -25.19 2.85
N GLY A 201 11.96 -24.80 3.31
CA GLY A 201 11.73 -23.59 4.08
C GLY A 201 11.58 -22.31 3.25
N TYR A 202 11.20 -22.41 1.98
CA TYR A 202 10.89 -21.25 1.15
C TYR A 202 9.62 -20.54 1.64
N HIS A 203 9.66 -19.22 1.59
CA HIS A 203 8.50 -18.34 1.71
C HIS A 203 8.82 -17.00 1.05
N LEU A 204 7.89 -16.46 0.28
CA LEU A 204 8.08 -15.25 -0.51
C LEU A 204 8.56 -14.06 0.32
N SER A 205 7.97 -13.79 1.49
CA SER A 205 8.38 -12.64 2.32
C SER A 205 9.86 -12.69 2.71
N LYS A 206 10.41 -13.89 2.98
CA LYS A 206 11.84 -14.07 3.26
C LYS A 206 12.68 -13.80 2.02
N ASP A 207 12.29 -14.34 0.88
CA ASP A 207 13.00 -14.20 -0.38
C ASP A 207 13.06 -12.73 -0.83
N LEU A 208 11.95 -11.98 -0.70
CA LEU A 208 11.91 -10.55 -1.01
C LEU A 208 12.85 -9.73 -0.08
N ALA A 209 12.91 -10.07 1.21
CA ALA A 209 13.83 -9.41 2.13
C ALA A 209 15.30 -9.72 1.78
N ASP A 210 15.63 -10.99 1.48
CA ASP A 210 16.95 -11.40 1.04
C ASP A 210 17.37 -10.65 -0.24
N LYS A 211 16.45 -10.51 -1.20
CA LYS A 211 16.71 -9.81 -2.47
C LYS A 211 16.85 -8.29 -2.27
N THR A 212 16.09 -7.69 -1.39
CA THR A 212 16.22 -6.27 -1.04
C THR A 212 17.62 -5.99 -0.47
N ILE A 213 18.05 -6.81 0.50
CA ILE A 213 19.40 -6.69 1.10
C ILE A 213 20.48 -6.91 0.03
N GLU A 214 20.32 -7.90 -0.84
CA GLU A 214 21.25 -8.19 -1.94
C GLU A 214 21.44 -6.96 -2.84
N PHE A 215 20.35 -6.38 -3.35
CA PHE A 215 20.42 -5.23 -4.25
C PHE A 215 21.11 -4.01 -3.61
N ILE A 216 20.76 -3.69 -2.35
CA ILE A 216 21.35 -2.57 -1.62
C ILE A 216 22.84 -2.83 -1.37
N ARG A 217 23.19 -4.03 -0.89
CA ARG A 217 24.57 -4.43 -0.58
C ARG A 217 25.46 -4.34 -1.81
N ASP A 218 25.04 -4.96 -2.91
CA ASP A 218 25.83 -5.05 -4.12
C ASP A 218 26.09 -3.67 -4.73
N ALA A 219 25.08 -2.78 -4.70
CA ALA A 219 25.26 -1.40 -5.14
C ALA A 219 26.22 -0.61 -4.25
N LYS A 220 26.10 -0.74 -2.93
CA LYS A 220 26.95 -0.03 -1.97
C LYS A 220 28.42 -0.50 -1.98
N VAL A 221 28.68 -1.75 -2.34
CA VAL A 221 30.06 -2.26 -2.55
C VAL A 221 30.73 -1.60 -3.75
N ILE A 222 29.97 -1.32 -4.82
CA ILE A 222 30.49 -0.76 -6.07
C ILE A 222 30.53 0.76 -6.03
N ALA A 223 29.49 1.40 -5.52
CA ALA A 223 29.29 2.84 -5.49
C ALA A 223 28.76 3.29 -4.11
N PRO A 224 29.62 3.32 -3.07
CA PRO A 224 29.21 3.56 -1.70
C PRO A 224 28.50 4.90 -1.48
N GLU A 225 28.85 5.92 -2.25
CA GLU A 225 28.27 7.27 -2.14
C GLU A 225 26.97 7.44 -2.94
N LYS A 226 26.62 6.49 -3.84
CA LYS A 226 25.40 6.60 -4.64
C LYS A 226 24.19 6.21 -3.78
N PRO A 227 23.20 7.12 -3.62
CA PRO A 227 21.98 6.81 -2.89
C PRO A 227 21.10 5.84 -3.68
N TRP A 228 20.16 5.21 -2.98
CA TRP A 228 19.21 4.28 -3.58
C TRP A 228 17.77 4.58 -3.16
N PHE A 229 16.83 4.23 -4.03
CA PHE A 229 15.41 4.15 -3.77
C PHE A 229 14.96 2.69 -3.92
N SER A 230 14.42 2.11 -2.87
CA SER A 230 13.86 0.76 -2.87
C SER A 230 12.36 0.80 -2.55
N TYR A 231 11.55 0.29 -3.49
CA TYR A 231 10.10 0.14 -3.37
C TYR A 231 9.82 -1.33 -3.05
N VAL A 232 9.59 -1.63 -1.75
CA VAL A 232 9.44 -2.98 -1.21
C VAL A 232 7.98 -3.24 -0.85
N CYS A 233 7.36 -4.20 -1.52
CA CYS A 233 5.95 -4.51 -1.44
C CYS A 233 5.75 -6.02 -1.19
N PRO A 234 5.71 -6.49 0.07
CA PRO A 234 5.69 -7.92 0.37
C PRO A 234 4.43 -8.66 -0.08
N GLY A 235 3.33 -7.94 -0.38
CA GLY A 235 2.04 -8.55 -0.70
C GLY A 235 1.30 -9.12 0.52
N ALA A 236 1.90 -9.07 1.71
CA ALA A 236 1.25 -9.39 2.96
C ALA A 236 0.45 -8.17 3.46
N GLY A 237 -0.73 -8.30 3.97
CA GLY A 237 -1.73 -9.30 4.28
C GLY A 237 -2.80 -9.56 3.24
N HIS A 238 -2.55 -9.36 1.93
CA HIS A 238 -3.46 -9.86 0.92
C HIS A 238 -3.53 -11.41 0.98
N ALA A 239 -4.67 -11.98 0.65
CA ALA A 239 -4.77 -13.42 0.46
C ALA A 239 -3.90 -13.86 -0.74
N PRO A 240 -3.44 -15.12 -0.75
CA PRO A 240 -3.66 -16.14 0.28
C PRO A 240 -2.88 -15.83 1.56
N HIS A 241 -3.53 -15.99 2.70
CA HIS A 241 -2.85 -15.85 3.99
C HIS A 241 -2.01 -17.11 4.24
N HIS A 242 -0.80 -17.10 3.70
CA HIS A 242 0.14 -18.20 3.81
C HIS A 242 1.21 -17.91 4.84
N VAL A 243 1.48 -18.86 5.73
CA VAL A 243 2.54 -18.74 6.73
C VAL A 243 2.85 -20.11 7.33
N PHE A 244 4.07 -20.28 7.80
CA PHE A 244 4.46 -21.45 8.59
C PHE A 244 3.57 -21.61 9.82
N LYS A 245 3.16 -22.83 10.10
CA LYS A 245 2.21 -23.15 11.17
C LYS A 245 2.63 -22.59 12.54
N GLU A 246 3.93 -22.63 12.86
CA GLU A 246 4.47 -22.12 14.12
C GLU A 246 4.28 -20.60 14.30
N TRP A 247 4.16 -19.84 13.22
CA TRP A 247 3.86 -18.40 13.30
C TRP A 247 2.39 -18.15 13.56
N ALA A 248 1.51 -18.89 12.92
CA ALA A 248 0.08 -18.84 13.21
C ALA A 248 -0.21 -19.30 14.65
N ASP A 249 0.48 -20.34 15.13
CA ASP A 249 0.31 -20.89 16.48
C ASP A 249 0.74 -19.94 17.60
N ARG A 250 1.57 -18.92 17.32
CA ARG A 250 1.87 -17.84 18.31
C ARG A 250 0.61 -17.07 18.72
N TYR A 251 -0.38 -17.07 17.87
CA TYR A 251 -1.66 -16.38 18.09
C TYR A 251 -2.78 -17.30 18.58
N ALA A 252 -2.48 -18.56 18.87
CA ALA A 252 -3.49 -19.54 19.33
C ALA A 252 -4.31 -19.00 20.50
N GLY A 253 -5.64 -18.93 20.32
CA GLY A 253 -6.59 -18.42 21.32
C GLY A 253 -6.69 -16.90 21.45
N ARG A 254 -5.84 -16.11 20.78
CA ARG A 254 -5.90 -14.63 20.88
C ARG A 254 -7.15 -14.04 20.23
N PHE A 255 -7.72 -14.74 19.27
CA PHE A 255 -8.91 -14.32 18.51
C PHE A 255 -10.20 -15.00 18.97
N ASP A 256 -10.17 -15.87 20.00
CA ASP A 256 -11.34 -16.52 20.59
C ASP A 256 -12.35 -15.52 21.19
N MET A 257 -11.87 -14.30 21.48
CA MET A 257 -12.72 -13.22 21.96
C MET A 257 -13.76 -12.75 20.94
N GLY A 258 -13.56 -13.04 19.64
CA GLY A 258 -14.39 -12.59 18.55
C GLY A 258 -14.14 -11.15 18.11
N TYR A 259 -14.63 -10.83 16.91
CA TYR A 259 -14.31 -9.55 16.25
C TYR A 259 -15.01 -8.35 16.91
N GLU A 260 -16.20 -8.47 17.52
CA GLU A 260 -16.83 -7.36 18.25
C GLU A 260 -16.01 -7.01 19.50
N ARG A 261 -15.56 -8.01 20.27
CA ARG A 261 -14.73 -7.77 21.44
C ARG A 261 -13.35 -7.26 21.07
N TYR A 262 -12.77 -7.75 19.97
CA TYR A 262 -11.53 -7.21 19.41
C TYR A 262 -11.65 -5.71 19.17
N ARG A 263 -12.74 -5.26 18.54
CA ARG A 263 -12.99 -3.83 18.25
C ARG A 263 -13.04 -2.98 19.52
N GLU A 264 -13.70 -3.46 20.55
CA GLU A 264 -13.75 -2.76 21.85
C GLU A 264 -12.35 -2.58 22.44
N VAL A 265 -11.57 -3.66 22.48
CA VAL A 265 -10.20 -3.63 23.03
C VAL A 265 -9.30 -2.70 22.23
N VAL A 266 -9.36 -2.78 20.91
CA VAL A 266 -8.51 -1.96 20.03
C VAL A 266 -8.90 -0.49 20.09
N LEU A 267 -10.19 -0.15 20.11
CA LEU A 267 -10.62 1.24 20.24
C LEU A 267 -10.07 1.91 21.51
N GLU A 268 -10.13 1.22 22.64
CA GLU A 268 -9.58 1.76 23.90
C GLU A 268 -8.06 1.95 23.82
N ARG A 269 -7.34 1.05 23.14
CA ARG A 269 -5.89 1.20 22.90
C ARG A 269 -5.61 2.38 21.96
N GLN A 270 -6.36 2.53 20.88
CA GLN A 270 -6.24 3.66 19.94
C GLN A 270 -6.48 5.01 20.63
N LYS A 271 -7.50 5.10 21.49
CA LYS A 271 -7.76 6.29 22.32
C LYS A 271 -6.61 6.59 23.26
N ALA A 272 -6.12 5.56 23.96
CA ALA A 272 -5.00 5.71 24.91
C ALA A 272 -3.70 6.14 24.23
N MET A 273 -3.48 5.74 22.97
CA MET A 273 -2.32 6.13 22.15
C MET A 273 -2.51 7.49 21.47
N GLY A 274 -3.71 8.03 21.39
CA GLY A 274 -4.02 9.26 20.66
C GLY A 274 -4.13 9.07 19.13
N ILE A 275 -4.34 7.83 18.66
CA ILE A 275 -4.58 7.53 17.24
C ILE A 275 -5.94 8.03 16.81
N VAL A 276 -6.94 7.94 17.70
CA VAL A 276 -8.29 8.47 17.49
C VAL A 276 -8.69 9.37 18.67
N PRO A 277 -9.60 10.33 18.48
CA PRO A 277 -10.17 11.14 19.55
C PRO A 277 -10.76 10.29 20.69
N SER A 278 -10.70 10.81 21.92
CA SER A 278 -11.17 10.08 23.13
C SER A 278 -12.67 9.82 23.15
N ASP A 279 -13.45 10.60 22.41
CA ASP A 279 -14.91 10.50 22.26
C ASP A 279 -15.35 9.65 21.06
N THR A 280 -14.40 9.02 20.34
CA THR A 280 -14.71 8.14 19.21
C THR A 280 -15.55 6.95 19.68
N GLU A 281 -16.58 6.61 18.93
CA GLU A 281 -17.48 5.48 19.17
C GLU A 281 -17.29 4.40 18.08
N LEU A 282 -17.61 3.15 18.43
CA LEU A 282 -17.62 2.05 17.47
C LEU A 282 -18.78 2.21 16.47
N SER A 283 -18.47 2.01 15.21
CA SER A 283 -19.52 1.87 14.18
C SER A 283 -20.37 0.61 14.41
N PRO A 284 -21.66 0.60 13.99
CA PRO A 284 -22.48 -0.62 14.00
C PRO A 284 -21.84 -1.74 13.16
N VAL A 285 -22.14 -3.00 13.51
CA VAL A 285 -21.59 -4.19 12.83
C VAL A 285 -22.02 -4.25 11.36
N ASN A 286 -23.29 -4.05 11.09
CA ASN A 286 -23.88 -4.05 9.74
C ASN A 286 -24.68 -2.75 9.52
N PRO A 287 -24.03 -1.62 9.26
CA PRO A 287 -24.71 -0.32 9.27
C PRO A 287 -25.73 -0.13 8.13
N TYR A 288 -25.75 -0.99 7.14
CA TYR A 288 -26.53 -0.82 5.91
C TYR A 288 -27.45 -1.99 5.56
N LEU A 289 -27.74 -2.92 6.48
CA LEU A 289 -28.63 -4.05 6.22
C LEU A 289 -30.04 -3.64 5.74
N ASP A 290 -30.55 -2.51 6.23
CA ASP A 290 -31.88 -1.98 5.86
C ASP A 290 -31.84 -1.10 4.61
N VAL A 291 -30.66 -0.90 4.02
CA VAL A 291 -30.49 -0.08 2.82
C VAL A 291 -30.65 -0.94 1.58
N THR A 292 -31.57 -0.55 0.72
CA THR A 292 -31.76 -1.19 -0.59
C THR A 292 -31.08 -0.38 -1.69
N GLY A 293 -30.53 -1.07 -2.67
CA GLY A 293 -29.99 -0.47 -3.88
C GLY A 293 -31.07 0.24 -4.71
N PRO A 294 -30.66 0.98 -5.77
CA PRO A 294 -31.58 1.75 -6.61
C PRO A 294 -32.68 0.95 -7.31
N ARG A 295 -32.53 -0.37 -7.39
CA ARG A 295 -33.49 -1.30 -8.00
C ARG A 295 -34.17 -2.19 -6.96
N GLY A 296 -34.01 -1.88 -5.65
CA GLY A 296 -34.53 -2.68 -4.55
C GLY A 296 -33.64 -3.88 -4.17
N GLU A 297 -32.39 -3.94 -4.67
CA GLU A 297 -31.44 -4.99 -4.28
C GLU A 297 -31.13 -4.86 -2.77
N PRO A 298 -31.14 -5.97 -2.02
CA PRO A 298 -30.70 -5.97 -0.64
C PRO A 298 -29.18 -5.74 -0.55
N TRP A 299 -28.69 -5.40 0.66
CA TRP A 299 -27.26 -5.39 0.94
C TRP A 299 -26.64 -6.75 0.57
N PRO A 300 -25.45 -6.79 -0.10
CA PRO A 300 -24.86 -8.05 -0.55
C PRO A 300 -24.59 -9.00 0.61
N LEU A 301 -25.00 -10.26 0.47
CA LEU A 301 -24.74 -11.28 1.48
C LEU A 301 -23.22 -11.50 1.69
N GLN A 302 -22.42 -11.40 0.63
CA GLN A 302 -20.96 -11.49 0.69
C GLN A 302 -20.33 -10.39 1.54
N ASP A 303 -21.01 -9.24 1.68
CA ASP A 303 -20.56 -8.08 2.46
C ASP A 303 -21.30 -7.97 3.81
N THR A 304 -21.92 -9.06 4.27
CA THR A 304 -22.67 -9.10 5.53
C THR A 304 -21.87 -9.83 6.61
N VAL A 305 -21.61 -9.13 7.71
CA VAL A 305 -20.98 -9.71 8.91
C VAL A 305 -21.99 -10.57 9.66
N ARG A 306 -21.63 -11.79 9.99
CA ARG A 306 -22.36 -12.66 10.92
C ARG A 306 -21.95 -12.30 12.35
N PRO A 307 -22.86 -11.86 13.24
CA PRO A 307 -22.49 -11.51 14.62
C PRO A 307 -21.83 -12.70 15.33
N TRP A 308 -20.74 -12.45 16.08
CA TRP A 308 -19.96 -13.52 16.73
C TRP A 308 -20.78 -14.40 17.66
N ASP A 309 -21.70 -13.80 18.42
CA ASP A 309 -22.58 -14.52 19.34
C ASP A 309 -23.62 -15.40 18.63
N SER A 310 -23.86 -15.17 17.33
CA SER A 310 -24.75 -16.02 16.52
C SER A 310 -24.07 -17.27 15.97
N LEU A 311 -22.74 -17.36 16.10
CA LEU A 311 -21.93 -18.47 15.59
C LEU A 311 -21.94 -19.65 16.57
N ASN A 312 -21.94 -20.88 16.04
CA ASN A 312 -21.69 -22.07 16.84
C ASN A 312 -20.18 -22.26 17.14
N ASP A 313 -19.84 -23.24 17.97
CA ASP A 313 -18.46 -23.47 18.42
C ASP A 313 -17.49 -23.82 17.27
N GLU A 314 -17.96 -24.56 16.26
CA GLU A 314 -17.16 -24.95 15.10
C GLU A 314 -16.87 -23.73 14.21
N GLU A 315 -17.86 -22.88 13.99
CA GLU A 315 -17.72 -21.62 13.28
C GLU A 315 -16.74 -20.67 13.98
N LYS A 316 -16.90 -20.49 15.30
CA LYS A 316 -16.00 -19.67 16.11
C LYS A 316 -14.56 -20.17 16.05
N LYS A 317 -14.37 -21.48 16.16
CA LYS A 317 -13.05 -22.11 16.05
C LYS A 317 -12.40 -21.85 14.68
N LEU A 318 -13.15 -22.02 13.60
CA LEU A 318 -12.66 -21.77 12.23
C LEU A 318 -12.30 -20.31 12.03
N PHE A 319 -13.19 -19.40 12.42
CA PHE A 319 -13.02 -17.96 12.20
C PHE A 319 -11.85 -17.40 13.02
N ALA A 320 -11.68 -17.86 14.26
CA ALA A 320 -10.52 -17.50 15.09
C ALA A 320 -9.23 -18.02 14.43
N ARG A 321 -9.20 -19.27 13.97
CA ARG A 321 -8.01 -19.83 13.32
C ARG A 321 -7.61 -19.08 12.05
N MET A 322 -8.55 -18.68 11.22
CA MET A 322 -8.26 -17.88 10.03
C MET A 322 -7.62 -16.52 10.39
N ALA A 323 -8.05 -15.87 11.48
CA ALA A 323 -7.43 -14.65 11.99
C ALA A 323 -6.03 -14.90 12.57
N GLU A 324 -5.81 -16.02 13.26
CA GLU A 324 -4.50 -16.44 13.76
C GLU A 324 -3.49 -16.63 12.63
N VAL A 325 -3.93 -17.25 11.52
CA VAL A 325 -3.10 -17.44 10.32
C VAL A 325 -2.73 -16.09 9.70
N PHE A 326 -3.69 -15.19 9.55
CA PHE A 326 -3.44 -13.83 9.07
C PHE A 326 -2.45 -13.07 9.97
N ALA A 327 -2.66 -13.08 11.28
CA ALA A 327 -1.76 -12.43 12.23
C ALA A 327 -0.35 -13.01 12.19
N GLY A 328 -0.24 -14.35 12.10
CA GLY A 328 1.03 -15.05 11.91
C GLY A 328 1.74 -14.65 10.63
N PHE A 329 1.00 -14.49 9.53
CA PHE A 329 1.54 -14.07 8.24
C PHE A 329 2.12 -12.65 8.29
N LEU A 330 1.40 -11.72 8.93
CA LEU A 330 1.91 -10.36 9.11
C LEU A 330 3.15 -10.32 10.00
N SER A 331 3.13 -11.00 11.15
CA SER A 331 4.29 -11.03 12.06
C SER A 331 5.51 -11.71 11.45
N TYR A 332 5.31 -12.74 10.63
CA TYR A 332 6.41 -13.36 9.89
C TYR A 332 7.03 -12.39 8.88
N THR A 333 6.19 -11.69 8.14
CA THR A 333 6.64 -10.70 7.15
C THR A 333 7.33 -9.51 7.84
N ASP A 334 6.79 -9.03 8.95
CA ASP A 334 7.41 -7.99 9.78
C ASP A 334 8.81 -8.40 10.27
N ALA A 335 8.97 -9.66 10.69
CA ALA A 335 10.28 -10.18 11.08
C ALA A 335 11.28 -10.20 9.90
N GLN A 336 10.81 -10.42 8.66
CA GLN A 336 11.68 -10.34 7.49
C GLN A 336 12.06 -8.89 7.16
N ILE A 337 11.13 -7.94 7.32
CA ILE A 337 11.42 -6.51 7.20
C ILE A 337 12.41 -6.07 8.29
N GLY A 338 12.27 -6.61 9.51
CA GLY A 338 13.24 -6.42 10.59
C GLY A 338 14.68 -6.71 10.16
N ARG A 339 14.90 -7.76 9.38
CA ARG A 339 16.23 -8.09 8.82
C ARG A 339 16.77 -7.05 7.85
N ILE A 340 15.89 -6.39 7.08
CA ILE A 340 16.29 -5.26 6.22
C ILE A 340 16.74 -4.10 7.11
N LEU A 341 15.98 -3.77 8.16
CA LEU A 341 16.35 -2.69 9.09
C LEU A 341 17.66 -2.98 9.82
N ASP A 342 17.87 -4.23 10.25
CA ASP A 342 19.13 -4.66 10.91
C ASP A 342 20.32 -4.48 9.95
N TYR A 343 20.18 -4.89 8.69
CA TYR A 343 21.21 -4.67 7.69
C TYR A 343 21.51 -3.18 7.48
N LEU A 344 20.47 -2.33 7.40
CA LEU A 344 20.65 -0.88 7.26
C LEU A 344 21.35 -0.26 8.48
N GLU A 345 21.04 -0.73 9.69
CA GLU A 345 21.70 -0.28 10.91
C GLU A 345 23.16 -0.74 10.97
N GLU A 346 23.42 -2.03 10.72
CA GLU A 346 24.79 -2.60 10.70
C GLU A 346 25.69 -1.95 9.66
N SER A 347 25.12 -1.55 8.52
CA SER A 347 25.86 -0.85 7.45
C SER A 347 25.90 0.68 7.61
N GLY A 348 25.34 1.22 8.72
CA GLY A 348 25.34 2.65 9.02
C GLY A 348 24.46 3.50 8.10
N GLN A 349 23.46 2.89 7.44
CA GLN A 349 22.59 3.57 6.49
C GLN A 349 21.23 3.96 7.08
N LEU A 350 20.80 3.35 8.22
CA LEU A 350 19.43 3.46 8.72
C LEU A 350 19.02 4.90 9.05
N ASP A 351 19.91 5.67 9.70
CA ASP A 351 19.62 7.06 10.11
C ASP A 351 19.56 8.03 8.93
N ASP A 352 20.24 7.66 7.82
CA ASP A 352 20.27 8.45 6.59
C ASP A 352 19.37 7.86 5.50
N THR A 353 18.31 7.16 5.92
CA THR A 353 17.30 6.60 5.02
C THR A 353 15.92 7.20 5.36
N ILE A 354 15.28 7.81 4.36
CA ILE A 354 13.86 8.19 4.43
C ILE A 354 13.06 6.89 4.30
N ILE A 355 12.37 6.48 5.36
CA ILE A 355 11.50 5.31 5.35
C ILE A 355 10.05 5.77 5.33
N VAL A 356 9.30 5.36 4.32
CA VAL A 356 7.86 5.57 4.20
C VAL A 356 7.19 4.21 4.28
N VAL A 357 6.37 4.00 5.29
CA VAL A 357 5.57 2.79 5.46
C VAL A 357 4.11 3.13 5.29
N ILE A 358 3.38 2.39 4.48
CA ILE A 358 1.93 2.53 4.33
C ILE A 358 1.25 1.16 4.18
N SER A 359 -0.05 1.10 4.50
CA SER A 359 -0.96 0.13 3.88
C SER A 359 -1.60 0.75 2.65
N ASP A 360 -1.87 -0.03 1.61
CA ASP A 360 -2.40 0.49 0.35
C ASP A 360 -3.93 0.63 0.33
N ASN A 361 -4.64 -0.03 1.21
CA ASN A 361 -6.07 0.12 1.48
C ASN A 361 -6.46 -0.58 2.79
N GLY A 362 -7.67 -0.36 3.23
CA GLY A 362 -8.20 -1.02 4.41
C GLY A 362 -8.26 -2.53 4.30
N ALA A 363 -8.42 -3.22 5.42
CA ALA A 363 -8.52 -4.67 5.50
C ALA A 363 -9.58 -5.23 4.55
N SER A 364 -9.31 -6.39 3.95
CA SER A 364 -10.16 -7.01 2.94
C SER A 364 -11.33 -7.79 3.52
N GLY A 365 -12.52 -7.60 2.93
CA GLY A 365 -13.71 -8.42 3.22
C GLY A 365 -13.93 -9.56 2.21
N GLU A 366 -12.95 -9.89 1.38
CA GLU A 366 -13.08 -10.79 0.23
C GLU A 366 -13.11 -12.29 0.62
N GLY A 367 -13.00 -12.60 1.91
CA GLY A 367 -13.35 -13.92 2.45
C GLY A 367 -14.86 -14.15 2.61
N GLY A 368 -15.70 -13.12 2.45
CA GLY A 368 -17.15 -13.21 2.65
C GLY A 368 -17.55 -13.54 4.10
N PRO A 369 -18.81 -13.94 4.33
CA PRO A 369 -19.34 -14.10 5.69
C PRO A 369 -18.74 -15.27 6.48
N ASN A 370 -18.16 -16.25 5.82
CA ASN A 370 -17.64 -17.49 6.44
C ASN A 370 -16.12 -17.64 6.36
N GLY A 371 -15.41 -16.68 5.75
CA GLY A 371 -14.04 -16.89 5.32
C GLY A 371 -14.01 -17.81 4.08
N SER A 372 -12.83 -18.03 3.54
CA SER A 372 -12.63 -18.93 2.41
C SER A 372 -11.36 -19.74 2.57
N VAL A 373 -11.37 -20.97 2.08
CA VAL A 373 -10.16 -21.76 1.84
C VAL A 373 -9.63 -21.59 0.42
N ASN A 374 -10.38 -20.87 -0.42
CA ASN A 374 -9.96 -20.45 -1.76
C ASN A 374 -10.70 -19.16 -2.13
N GLU A 375 -10.00 -18.02 -1.96
CA GLU A 375 -10.54 -16.67 -2.21
C GLU A 375 -11.09 -16.49 -3.64
N GLY A 376 -10.55 -17.19 -4.64
CA GLY A 376 -11.06 -17.15 -6.00
C GLY A 376 -12.56 -17.50 -6.11
N LYS A 377 -13.15 -18.16 -5.12
CA LYS A 377 -14.60 -18.39 -5.04
C LYS A 377 -15.39 -17.09 -4.83
N PHE A 378 -14.89 -16.18 -4.00
CA PHE A 378 -15.54 -14.88 -3.76
C PHE A 378 -15.74 -14.09 -5.05
N PHE A 379 -14.71 -13.99 -5.89
CA PHE A 379 -14.77 -13.29 -7.17
C PHE A 379 -15.70 -13.96 -8.19
N ASN A 380 -16.01 -15.24 -8.01
CA ASN A 380 -16.98 -15.98 -8.80
C ASN A 380 -18.39 -16.01 -8.17
N GLY A 381 -18.62 -15.24 -7.10
CA GLY A 381 -19.93 -15.12 -6.45
C GLY A 381 -20.30 -16.30 -5.54
N TYR A 382 -19.35 -17.17 -5.17
CA TYR A 382 -19.57 -18.29 -4.25
C TYR A 382 -19.21 -17.90 -2.82
N ILE A 383 -19.99 -18.42 -1.87
CA ILE A 383 -19.72 -18.32 -0.44
C ILE A 383 -19.35 -19.72 0.04
N ASP A 384 -18.18 -19.87 0.66
CA ASP A 384 -17.75 -21.13 1.26
C ASP A 384 -18.68 -21.54 2.40
N THR A 385 -18.90 -22.83 2.52
CA THR A 385 -19.56 -23.40 3.69
C THR A 385 -18.54 -23.72 4.78
N VAL A 386 -18.94 -23.58 6.03
CA VAL A 386 -18.07 -23.91 7.18
C VAL A 386 -17.67 -25.38 7.15
N GLU A 387 -18.58 -26.27 6.78
CA GLU A 387 -18.30 -27.71 6.66
C GLU A 387 -17.18 -28.02 5.65
N GLU A 388 -17.16 -27.34 4.50
CA GLU A 388 -16.10 -27.51 3.49
C GLU A 388 -14.77 -26.97 4.01
N SER A 389 -14.78 -25.80 4.61
CA SER A 389 -13.58 -25.17 5.15
C SER A 389 -12.96 -25.96 6.31
N MET A 390 -13.79 -26.57 7.17
CA MET A 390 -13.33 -27.41 8.27
C MET A 390 -12.58 -28.67 7.82
N LYS A 391 -12.82 -29.16 6.61
CA LYS A 391 -12.05 -30.30 6.04
C LYS A 391 -10.57 -29.92 5.80
N LEU A 392 -10.28 -28.64 5.67
CA LEU A 392 -8.94 -28.10 5.44
C LEU A 392 -8.40 -27.31 6.64
N PHE A 393 -9.03 -27.40 7.81
CA PHE A 393 -8.69 -26.62 9.01
C PHE A 393 -7.21 -26.71 9.39
N ASP A 394 -6.65 -27.91 9.41
CA ASP A 394 -5.24 -28.15 9.76
C ASP A 394 -4.26 -27.73 8.65
N GLN A 395 -4.77 -27.38 7.47
CA GLN A 395 -4.00 -26.98 6.29
C GLN A 395 -4.04 -25.46 6.05
N LEU A 396 -4.82 -24.71 6.86
CA LEU A 396 -4.92 -23.26 6.74
C LEU A 396 -3.54 -22.62 6.92
N GLY A 397 -3.18 -21.75 5.98
CA GLY A 397 -1.86 -21.12 5.89
C GLY A 397 -0.82 -21.93 5.11
N GLY A 398 -1.10 -23.20 4.82
CA GLY A 398 -0.23 -24.06 4.02
C GLY A 398 -0.51 -24.01 2.51
N PRO A 399 0.32 -24.66 1.71
CA PRO A 399 0.25 -24.61 0.24
C PRO A 399 -0.98 -25.33 -0.35
N GLN A 400 -1.81 -25.97 0.47
CA GLN A 400 -3.03 -26.65 0.02
C GLN A 400 -4.27 -25.76 0.07
N THR A 401 -4.15 -24.56 0.63
CA THR A 401 -5.24 -23.58 0.73
C THR A 401 -4.84 -22.27 0.05
N TYR A 402 -5.83 -21.51 -0.35
CA TYR A 402 -5.69 -20.13 -0.81
C TYR A 402 -6.62 -19.28 0.06
N ASN A 403 -6.34 -19.26 1.37
CA ASN A 403 -7.31 -18.90 2.39
C ASN A 403 -7.37 -17.41 2.71
N HIS A 404 -8.58 -17.00 3.11
CA HIS A 404 -8.89 -15.65 3.60
C HIS A 404 -9.81 -15.74 4.83
N TYR A 405 -9.65 -14.81 5.78
CA TYR A 405 -10.53 -14.74 6.97
C TYR A 405 -11.95 -14.25 6.62
N PRO A 406 -12.98 -14.51 7.47
CA PRO A 406 -14.33 -13.99 7.27
C PRO A 406 -14.39 -12.47 7.50
N ILE A 407 -15.31 -11.82 6.78
CA ILE A 407 -15.50 -10.37 6.73
C ILE A 407 -15.66 -9.69 8.10
N GLY A 408 -16.08 -10.42 9.14
CA GLY A 408 -16.12 -9.91 10.51
C GLY A 408 -14.74 -9.44 11.00
N TRP A 409 -13.67 -10.11 10.57
CA TRP A 409 -12.30 -9.70 10.88
C TRP A 409 -11.87 -8.48 10.05
N ALA A 410 -12.33 -8.35 8.81
CA ALA A 410 -12.09 -7.12 8.04
C ALA A 410 -12.67 -5.89 8.77
N MET A 411 -13.91 -6.01 9.26
CA MET A 411 -14.52 -4.97 10.09
C MET A 411 -13.70 -4.69 11.36
N ALA A 412 -13.19 -5.73 12.02
CA ALA A 412 -12.39 -5.59 13.24
C ALA A 412 -11.06 -4.89 12.98
N PHE A 413 -10.36 -5.28 11.93
CA PHE A 413 -9.06 -4.71 11.55
C PHE A 413 -9.14 -3.28 10.99
N ASN A 414 -10.34 -2.78 10.70
CA ASN A 414 -10.60 -1.39 10.31
C ASN A 414 -11.19 -0.52 11.45
N THR A 415 -11.19 -1.01 12.68
CA THR A 415 -11.70 -0.26 13.85
C THR A 415 -11.05 1.13 13.96
N PRO A 416 -11.83 2.20 14.24
CA PRO A 416 -13.26 2.21 14.58
C PRO A 416 -14.18 2.39 13.36
N TYR A 417 -13.66 2.40 12.17
CA TYR A 417 -14.31 2.84 10.95
C TYR A 417 -15.35 1.86 10.41
N LYS A 418 -16.19 2.37 9.52
CA LYS A 418 -17.21 1.59 8.81
C LYS A 418 -16.64 0.99 7.55
N LEU A 419 -17.08 -0.23 7.25
CA LEU A 419 -16.75 -0.96 6.04
C LEU A 419 -15.24 -1.28 5.93
N TYR A 420 -14.77 -1.57 4.73
CA TYR A 420 -13.46 -2.18 4.46
C TYR A 420 -13.06 -1.93 3.01
N LYS A 421 -11.94 -2.49 2.54
CA LYS A 421 -11.47 -2.48 1.15
C LYS A 421 -12.64 -2.42 0.16
N ARG A 422 -12.50 -1.72 -0.96
CA ARG A 422 -13.46 -1.44 -2.04
C ARG A 422 -14.42 -0.27 -1.78
N TYR A 423 -14.60 0.18 -0.55
CA TYR A 423 -15.57 1.23 -0.20
C TYR A 423 -14.90 2.60 -0.05
N ALA A 424 -14.74 3.34 -1.18
CA ALA A 424 -14.16 4.69 -1.18
C ALA A 424 -15.02 5.76 -0.51
N SER A 425 -16.25 5.43 -0.12
CA SER A 425 -17.17 6.32 0.58
C SER A 425 -17.03 6.28 2.10
N HIS A 426 -16.17 5.41 2.64
CA HIS A 426 -16.05 5.16 4.08
C HIS A 426 -14.59 4.95 4.49
N GLU A 427 -14.28 5.43 5.67
CA GLU A 427 -12.93 5.40 6.25
C GLU A 427 -12.35 3.98 6.33
N GLY A 428 -13.15 2.94 6.60
CA GLY A 428 -12.65 1.56 6.65
C GLY A 428 -12.07 1.03 5.33
N GLY A 429 -12.32 1.73 4.22
CA GLY A 429 -11.70 1.42 2.94
C GLY A 429 -10.50 2.30 2.59
N ILE A 430 -10.37 3.48 3.20
CA ILE A 430 -9.44 4.52 2.77
C ILE A 430 -8.59 5.13 3.88
N ALA A 431 -8.94 4.98 5.16
CA ALA A 431 -8.14 5.47 6.28
C ALA A 431 -7.21 4.37 6.78
N ASP A 432 -5.93 4.54 6.56
CA ASP A 432 -4.94 3.50 6.68
C ASP A 432 -3.73 3.91 7.53
N THR A 433 -2.85 2.94 7.77
CA THR A 433 -1.60 3.18 8.49
C THR A 433 -0.59 3.92 7.62
N ALA A 434 0.09 4.90 8.19
CA ALA A 434 1.30 5.46 7.61
C ALA A 434 2.32 5.87 8.67
N ILE A 435 3.59 5.60 8.38
CA ILE A 435 4.73 5.99 9.21
C ILE A 435 5.77 6.62 8.29
N ILE A 436 6.34 7.77 8.70
CA ILE A 436 7.48 8.38 8.03
C ILE A 436 8.61 8.54 9.03
N SER A 437 9.77 8.02 8.71
CA SER A 437 10.97 8.08 9.55
C SER A 437 12.17 8.54 8.73
N TRP A 438 12.89 9.51 9.25
CA TRP A 438 14.21 9.92 8.75
C TRP A 438 14.98 10.61 9.89
N PRO A 439 15.65 9.85 10.75
CA PRO A 439 16.30 10.40 11.95
C PRO A 439 17.25 11.57 11.70
N ASN A 440 17.98 11.58 10.59
CA ASN A 440 18.89 12.67 10.24
C ASN A 440 18.20 13.92 9.63
N GLY A 441 16.92 13.85 9.27
CA GLY A 441 16.23 14.92 8.57
C GLY A 441 14.89 15.37 9.13
N ILE A 442 14.28 14.62 10.05
CA ILE A 442 13.03 14.93 10.75
C ILE A 442 13.31 14.94 12.24
N ALA A 443 12.96 16.05 12.91
CA ALA A 443 13.26 16.22 14.34
C ALA A 443 12.30 15.42 15.24
N ALA A 444 11.09 15.14 14.78
CA ALA A 444 10.06 14.42 15.54
C ALA A 444 10.30 12.90 15.54
N HIS A 445 10.26 12.31 16.73
CA HIS A 445 10.46 10.87 16.93
C HIS A 445 9.37 10.30 17.85
N GLY A 446 8.74 9.20 17.44
CA GLY A 446 7.69 8.52 18.21
C GLY A 446 6.38 9.29 18.32
N GLU A 447 6.24 10.38 17.59
CA GLU A 447 5.08 11.28 17.64
C GLU A 447 3.96 10.86 16.70
N ILE A 448 2.78 11.49 16.91
CA ILE A 448 1.61 11.33 16.02
C ILE A 448 1.33 12.69 15.36
N ARG A 449 0.90 12.65 14.10
CA ARG A 449 0.36 13.77 13.34
C ARG A 449 -1.08 13.48 12.96
N ASP A 450 -1.97 14.41 13.25
CA ASP A 450 -3.40 14.35 12.92
C ASP A 450 -3.78 15.26 11.73
N ASN A 451 -2.78 15.80 11.06
CA ASN A 451 -2.97 16.50 9.80
C ASN A 451 -3.53 15.55 8.75
N TYR A 452 -4.53 16.02 7.99
CA TYR A 452 -5.06 15.24 6.88
C TYR A 452 -4.01 15.09 5.78
N VAL A 453 -3.71 13.85 5.39
CA VAL A 453 -2.77 13.48 4.32
C VAL A 453 -3.40 12.42 3.43
N ASN A 454 -3.24 12.59 2.12
CA ASN A 454 -3.60 11.58 1.13
C ASN A 454 -2.34 10.95 0.52
N VAL A 455 -2.43 9.72 0.07
CA VAL A 455 -1.30 8.98 -0.51
C VAL A 455 -0.61 9.72 -1.65
N CYS A 456 -1.33 10.51 -2.46
CA CYS A 456 -0.71 11.33 -3.51
C CYS A 456 0.17 12.47 -2.98
N ASP A 457 0.09 12.80 -1.68
CA ASP A 457 0.90 13.84 -1.04
C ASP A 457 2.30 13.33 -0.63
N ILE A 458 2.52 12.02 -0.65
CA ILE A 458 3.82 11.40 -0.28
C ILE A 458 4.93 11.80 -1.26
N THR A 459 4.72 11.61 -2.55
CA THR A 459 5.75 11.92 -3.56
C THR A 459 6.15 13.40 -3.58
N PRO A 460 5.25 14.41 -3.57
CA PRO A 460 5.66 15.80 -3.42
C PRO A 460 6.39 16.09 -2.09
N THR A 461 6.02 15.40 -1.01
CA THR A 461 6.74 15.53 0.26
C THR A 461 8.16 14.97 0.17
N VAL A 462 8.35 13.84 -0.50
CA VAL A 462 9.70 13.28 -0.71
C VAL A 462 10.55 14.23 -1.57
N TYR A 463 10.02 14.80 -2.66
CA TYR A 463 10.75 15.82 -3.41
C TYR A 463 11.19 16.98 -2.51
N ASP A 464 10.31 17.47 -1.65
CA ASP A 464 10.60 18.56 -0.74
C ASP A 464 11.62 18.18 0.35
N LEU A 465 11.55 16.95 0.89
CA LEU A 465 12.56 16.41 1.82
C LEU A 465 13.94 16.34 1.17
N LEU A 466 14.02 15.99 -0.11
CA LEU A 466 15.26 15.95 -0.89
C LEU A 466 15.74 17.33 -1.37
N GLY A 467 14.95 18.40 -1.16
CA GLY A 467 15.21 19.72 -1.72
C GLY A 467 15.12 19.76 -3.25
N MET A 468 14.38 18.84 -3.85
CA MET A 468 14.16 18.73 -5.29
C MET A 468 12.85 19.39 -5.70
N SER A 469 12.83 20.07 -6.84
CA SER A 469 11.57 20.42 -7.49
C SER A 469 11.03 19.24 -8.29
N PRO A 470 9.71 19.06 -8.37
CA PRO A 470 9.13 18.10 -9.31
C PRO A 470 9.65 18.35 -10.73
N PRO A 471 10.07 17.31 -11.47
CA PRO A 471 10.66 17.50 -12.80
C PRO A 471 9.62 18.00 -13.80
N GLU A 472 9.99 19.04 -14.59
CA GLU A 472 9.15 19.53 -15.69
C GLU A 472 9.16 18.58 -16.89
N THR A 473 10.25 17.82 -17.04
CA THR A 473 10.41 16.80 -18.09
C THR A 473 11.10 15.57 -17.50
N VAL A 474 10.70 14.38 -17.97
CA VAL A 474 11.35 13.10 -17.67
C VAL A 474 11.53 12.36 -18.98
N LYS A 475 12.74 11.89 -19.28
CA LYS A 475 13.07 11.24 -20.57
C LYS A 475 12.60 12.06 -21.79
N GLY A 476 12.66 13.39 -21.68
CA GLY A 476 12.24 14.32 -22.73
C GLY A 476 10.72 14.51 -22.88
N ILE A 477 9.91 13.94 -22.01
CA ILE A 477 8.45 14.08 -22.01
C ILE A 477 8.05 15.11 -20.95
N ALA A 478 7.30 16.15 -21.37
CA ALA A 478 6.76 17.16 -20.46
C ALA A 478 5.79 16.51 -19.46
N GLN A 479 5.91 16.86 -18.20
CA GLN A 479 5.16 16.26 -17.11
C GLN A 479 3.92 17.08 -16.74
N LYS A 480 2.81 16.42 -16.47
CA LYS A 480 1.62 17.03 -15.87
C LYS A 480 1.92 17.49 -14.44
N PRO A 481 1.25 18.56 -13.96
CA PRO A 481 1.36 18.96 -12.56
C PRO A 481 1.03 17.83 -11.59
N LEU A 482 1.58 17.89 -10.38
CA LEU A 482 1.19 17.04 -9.27
C LEU A 482 -0.21 17.44 -8.76
N ASP A 483 -1.01 16.47 -8.34
CA ASP A 483 -2.27 16.71 -7.63
C ASP A 483 -2.05 16.75 -6.10
N GLY A 484 -1.01 16.06 -5.63
CA GLY A 484 -0.60 16.04 -4.24
C GLY A 484 0.11 17.32 -3.82
N VAL A 485 0.10 17.57 -2.51
CA VAL A 485 0.81 18.69 -1.87
C VAL A 485 1.83 18.18 -0.86
N SER A 486 2.93 18.89 -0.67
CA SER A 486 3.92 18.54 0.36
C SER A 486 3.38 18.86 1.76
N PHE A 487 3.46 17.90 2.66
CA PHE A 487 3.19 18.10 4.09
C PHE A 487 4.48 18.07 4.95
N LYS A 488 5.65 18.30 4.34
CA LYS A 488 6.95 18.30 5.03
C LYS A 488 6.94 19.12 6.31
N ALA A 489 6.34 20.33 6.29
CA ALA A 489 6.26 21.18 7.46
C ALA A 489 5.53 20.51 8.64
N ALA A 490 4.50 19.71 8.36
CA ALA A 490 3.75 19.01 9.39
C ALA A 490 4.51 17.83 10.02
N LEU A 491 5.59 17.35 9.41
CA LEU A 491 6.43 16.32 10.03
C LEU A 491 7.11 16.83 11.31
N ASP A 492 7.56 18.09 11.30
CA ASP A 492 8.23 18.71 12.46
C ASP A 492 7.29 19.55 13.33
N ASP A 493 6.27 20.19 12.75
CA ASP A 493 5.29 21.02 13.47
C ASP A 493 3.87 20.47 13.31
N PRO A 494 3.25 19.90 14.36
CA PRO A 494 1.90 19.35 14.29
C PRO A 494 0.82 20.39 13.94
N ASN A 495 1.11 21.70 14.09
CA ASN A 495 0.18 22.78 13.77
C ASN A 495 0.41 23.38 12.38
N ALA A 496 1.37 22.87 11.62
CA ALA A 496 1.63 23.37 10.28
C ALA A 496 0.45 23.07 9.34
N ASP A 497 0.08 24.06 8.55
CA ASP A 497 -0.88 23.87 7.46
C ASP A 497 -0.21 23.07 6.33
N THR A 498 -0.86 22.00 5.91
CA THR A 498 -0.40 21.16 4.78
C THR A 498 -0.75 21.77 3.42
N GLY A 499 -1.63 22.78 3.40
CA GLY A 499 -2.18 23.35 2.16
C GLY A 499 -3.15 22.43 1.42
N LYS A 500 -3.48 21.28 2.00
CA LYS A 500 -4.46 20.33 1.44
C LYS A 500 -5.88 20.77 1.82
N THR A 501 -6.66 21.22 0.85
CA THR A 501 -8.01 21.75 1.09
C THR A 501 -9.13 20.82 0.68
N THR A 502 -8.87 19.90 -0.24
CA THR A 502 -9.90 19.00 -0.78
C THR A 502 -9.28 17.72 -1.32
N GLN A 503 -9.94 16.60 -1.06
CA GLN A 503 -9.61 15.30 -1.66
C GLN A 503 -10.86 14.57 -2.09
N PHE A 504 -10.86 14.04 -3.28
CA PHE A 504 -11.92 13.26 -3.87
C PHE A 504 -11.57 11.77 -3.85
N TYR A 505 -12.57 10.93 -3.59
CA TYR A 505 -12.46 9.48 -3.57
C TYR A 505 -13.49 8.84 -4.50
N THR A 506 -13.10 7.81 -5.22
CA THR A 506 -14.02 6.99 -6.04
C THR A 506 -13.49 5.59 -6.18
N MET A 507 -14.38 4.59 -6.08
CA MET A 507 -14.07 3.20 -6.32
C MET A 507 -15.35 2.41 -6.57
N LEU A 508 -15.42 1.65 -7.69
CA LEU A 508 -16.51 0.72 -7.99
C LEU A 508 -17.92 1.32 -7.79
N GLY A 509 -18.09 2.61 -8.10
CA GLY A 509 -19.36 3.34 -7.97
C GLY A 509 -19.58 4.00 -6.60
N THR A 510 -18.77 3.70 -5.57
CA THR A 510 -18.76 4.45 -4.31
C THR A 510 -17.95 5.73 -4.44
N ARG A 511 -18.30 6.79 -3.70
CA ARG A 511 -17.68 8.10 -3.80
C ARG A 511 -17.62 8.77 -2.43
N GLY A 512 -16.58 9.57 -2.23
CA GLY A 512 -16.41 10.44 -1.08
C GLY A 512 -15.71 11.72 -1.48
N ILE A 513 -15.86 12.75 -0.67
CA ILE A 513 -15.10 13.99 -0.75
C ILE A 513 -14.75 14.44 0.66
N TRP A 514 -13.49 14.71 0.89
CA TRP A 514 -13.04 15.44 2.06
C TRP A 514 -12.81 16.90 1.68
N HIS A 515 -13.19 17.83 2.57
CA HIS A 515 -12.94 19.25 2.43
C HIS A 515 -12.60 19.84 3.81
N GLU A 516 -11.61 20.71 3.88
CA GLU A 516 -11.01 21.28 5.09
C GLU A 516 -12.03 21.80 6.13
N ALA A 517 -13.22 22.26 5.70
CA ALA A 517 -14.29 22.73 6.58
C ALA A 517 -15.06 21.61 7.29
N GLY A 518 -14.71 20.35 7.11
CA GLY A 518 -15.36 19.20 7.76
C GLY A 518 -14.94 17.85 7.17
N SER A 519 -15.11 16.79 7.94
CA SER A 519 -14.80 15.40 7.57
C SER A 519 -15.47 14.95 6.27
N PRO A 520 -15.00 13.84 5.64
CA PRO A 520 -15.56 13.33 4.41
C PRO A 520 -17.09 13.16 4.51
N THR A 521 -17.80 13.77 3.59
CA THR A 521 -19.25 13.54 3.47
C THR A 521 -19.45 12.33 2.56
N PRO A 522 -19.93 11.19 3.07
CA PRO A 522 -20.22 10.03 2.26
C PRO A 522 -21.34 10.34 1.27
N CYS A 523 -21.09 10.15 0.00
CA CYS A 523 -22.15 10.09 -1.01
C CYS A 523 -22.47 8.62 -1.21
N THR A 524 -23.40 8.09 -0.42
CA THR A 524 -23.75 6.66 -0.40
C THR A 524 -24.55 6.26 -1.62
N ARG A 525 -23.95 5.45 -2.46
CA ARG A 525 -24.65 4.55 -3.36
C ARG A 525 -24.09 3.14 -3.10
N PRO A 526 -24.91 2.12 -2.89
CA PRO A 526 -24.40 0.75 -2.74
C PRO A 526 -23.60 0.34 -3.99
N PRO A 527 -22.55 -0.49 -3.83
CA PRO A 527 -21.73 -0.96 -4.94
C PRO A 527 -22.57 -1.76 -5.92
N ARG A 528 -22.20 -1.69 -7.21
CA ARG A 528 -22.75 -2.59 -8.22
C ARG A 528 -22.04 -3.93 -8.15
N PRO A 529 -22.75 -5.04 -8.35
CA PRO A 529 -22.08 -6.31 -8.68
C PRO A 529 -21.25 -6.11 -9.97
N ALA A 530 -20.05 -6.64 -9.98
CA ALA A 530 -19.19 -6.66 -11.16
C ALA A 530 -19.97 -7.24 -12.36
N GLY A 531 -20.07 -6.48 -13.48
CA GLY A 531 -20.51 -7.07 -14.73
C GLY A 531 -21.61 -6.40 -15.55
N ARG A 532 -22.11 -5.16 -15.23
CA ARG A 532 -23.02 -4.50 -16.20
C ARG A 532 -22.94 -2.97 -16.18
N THR A 533 -22.72 -2.38 -17.37
CA THR A 533 -22.72 -0.95 -17.67
C THR A 533 -24.13 -0.33 -17.59
N SER A 534 -24.30 0.84 -16.98
CA SER A 534 -25.44 1.74 -17.20
C SER A 534 -25.15 3.17 -16.74
N THR A 535 -25.78 4.11 -17.43
CA THR A 535 -25.66 5.58 -17.42
C THR A 535 -25.83 6.26 -16.04
N PRO A 536 -25.13 7.37 -15.75
CA PRO A 536 -25.19 8.07 -14.47
C PRO A 536 -26.41 9.00 -14.40
N THR A 537 -27.10 9.00 -13.25
CA THR A 537 -28.01 10.06 -12.84
C THR A 537 -27.41 10.81 -11.65
N ALA A 538 -27.50 12.13 -11.67
CA ALA A 538 -27.01 13.03 -10.64
C ALA A 538 -27.70 12.78 -9.29
N GLY A 539 -26.92 12.58 -8.21
CA GLY A 539 -27.40 12.52 -6.83
C GLY A 539 -27.00 13.78 -6.06
N SER A 540 -27.89 14.26 -5.19
CA SER A 540 -27.66 15.43 -4.34
C SER A 540 -26.75 15.08 -3.15
N CYS A 541 -25.75 15.94 -2.87
CA CYS A 541 -24.94 15.92 -1.65
C CYS A 541 -25.64 16.76 -0.57
N SER A 542 -25.76 16.22 0.65
CA SER A 542 -26.16 16.99 1.82
C SER A 542 -24.95 17.24 2.72
N THR A 543 -24.77 18.48 3.17
CA THR A 543 -23.72 18.88 4.10
C THR A 543 -24.21 18.75 5.54
N SER A 544 -23.64 17.85 6.32
CA SER A 544 -23.77 17.84 7.78
C SER A 544 -22.39 17.97 8.43
N ARG A 545 -22.29 18.80 9.48
CA ARG A 545 -21.05 18.94 10.28
C ARG A 545 -20.76 17.60 10.96
N PRO A 546 -19.53 17.07 10.89
CA PRO A 546 -19.17 15.92 11.69
C PRO A 546 -18.79 16.36 13.12
N THR A 547 -19.36 15.68 14.09
CA THR A 547 -18.66 15.37 15.33
C THR A 547 -17.63 14.28 15.03
N ALA A 548 -16.56 14.18 15.82
CA ALA A 548 -15.40 13.30 15.64
C ALA A 548 -15.72 11.79 15.48
N ALA A 549 -16.96 11.46 15.25
CA ALA A 549 -17.44 10.13 14.97
C ALA A 549 -18.08 10.09 13.58
N ASN A 550 -17.32 9.77 12.54
CA ASN A 550 -17.88 9.14 11.34
C ASN A 550 -18.53 7.78 11.66
N ALA A 551 -18.82 7.55 12.94
CA ALA A 551 -19.56 6.42 13.45
C ALA A 551 -21.08 6.59 13.29
N THR A 552 -21.61 7.81 13.02
CA THR A 552 -23.03 8.08 13.16
C THR A 552 -23.75 8.69 11.95
N THR A 553 -23.23 8.62 10.75
CA THR A 553 -24.08 8.88 9.55
C THR A 553 -23.73 8.02 8.38
#